data_e4f2c4b3ce5447a66481c6066396f952
#
_entry.id   e4f2c4b3ce5447a66481c6066396f952
#
_cell.length_a   1.000
_cell.length_b   1.000
_cell.length_c   1.000
_cell.angle_alpha   90.00
_cell.angle_beta   90.00
_cell.angle_gamma   90.00
#
_symmetry.space_group_name_H-M   'P 1'
#
loop_
_entity.id
_entity.type
_entity.pdbx_description
1 polymer ?
#
loop_
_entity_poly.entity_id
_entity_poly.type
_entity_poly.pdbx_seq_one_letter_code
_entity_poly.pdbx_strand_id
1 'polypeptide(L)'
;MKNRNMIFDFTQCYPKRKEPGLEWHDCSAIGGSRLYCSRDAEEKIKALIAPAGVSGIHFIDSGDYHYISKIMTDFIKEPFTLVLIDHHTDMQDASLGGDILSCGNWVKKVLQENPYLQKLVLIGQEKKMLDKLQSGARQQETDGKLVEISYEELKNGKAHEKIKELPDEVPVYISIDKDVLDEKYAVTNWDQGKMSMGMLEQILKTLVTEYDVIGVDICGMYPEENSLPEYLRAERVNIRSDEELYRFLQKNLFCWASHK
;
A
#
# COMPACT_ATOMS: atom_id res chain seq x y z
N MET A 1 -3.82 7.27 -20.67
CA MET A 1 -3.61 8.40 -19.73
C MET A 1 -2.12 8.49 -19.42
N LYS A 2 -1.54 9.68 -19.23
CA LYS A 2 -0.14 9.77 -18.77
C LYS A 2 -0.11 9.35 -17.29
N ASN A 3 0.67 8.33 -16.97
CA ASN A 3 0.90 7.94 -15.59
C ASN A 3 1.52 9.13 -14.83
N ARG A 4 0.91 9.50 -13.73
CA ARG A 4 1.39 10.58 -12.85
C ARG A 4 1.80 9.96 -11.53
N ASN A 5 3.10 9.85 -11.32
CA ASN A 5 3.62 9.43 -10.04
C ASN A 5 3.48 10.58 -9.03
N MET A 6 3.14 10.27 -7.79
CA MET A 6 2.91 11.28 -6.75
C MET A 6 3.67 10.95 -5.47
N ILE A 7 4.03 11.99 -4.71
CA ILE A 7 4.48 11.89 -3.32
C ILE A 7 3.51 12.69 -2.47
N PHE A 8 2.99 12.08 -1.41
CA PHE A 8 2.22 12.72 -0.35
C PHE A 8 3.12 12.83 0.89
N ASP A 9 3.63 14.03 1.14
CA ASP A 9 4.64 14.30 2.17
C ASP A 9 4.04 15.07 3.34
N PHE A 10 3.63 14.35 4.39
CA PHE A 10 3.01 14.92 5.58
C PHE A 10 4.04 15.27 6.66
N THR A 11 5.10 14.46 6.79
CA THR A 11 6.09 14.60 7.87
C THR A 11 7.42 15.17 7.37
N GLN A 12 7.48 15.59 6.11
CA GLN A 12 8.68 16.12 5.45
C GLN A 12 9.83 15.09 5.42
N CYS A 13 9.49 13.79 5.34
CA CYS A 13 10.43 12.68 5.36
C CYS A 13 11.06 12.37 3.99
N TYR A 14 10.57 12.98 2.91
CA TYR A 14 11.14 12.79 1.58
C TYR A 14 12.17 13.87 1.23
N PRO A 15 13.33 13.48 0.65
CA PRO A 15 14.29 14.46 0.17
C PRO A 15 13.68 15.30 -0.96
N LYS A 16 13.82 16.62 -0.87
CA LYS A 16 13.30 17.57 -1.87
C LYS A 16 14.07 17.45 -3.21
N ARG A 17 13.83 16.35 -3.92
CA ARG A 17 14.40 16.12 -5.25
C ARG A 17 13.34 16.41 -6.31
N LYS A 18 13.69 17.20 -7.30
CA LYS A 18 12.86 17.36 -8.50
C LYS A 18 13.18 16.21 -9.45
N GLU A 19 12.39 15.15 -9.39
CA GLU A 19 12.47 14.07 -10.38
C GLU A 19 11.43 14.32 -11.49
N PRO A 20 11.83 14.28 -12.78
CA PRO A 20 10.87 14.39 -13.87
C PRO A 20 9.80 13.29 -13.78
N GLY A 21 8.53 13.69 -13.82
CA GLY A 21 7.40 12.76 -13.79
C GLY A 21 6.93 12.33 -12.40
N LEU A 22 7.48 12.94 -11.34
CA LEU A 22 7.05 12.75 -9.96
C LEU A 22 6.47 14.08 -9.41
N GLU A 23 5.18 14.10 -9.12
CA GLU A 23 4.48 15.26 -8.57
C GLU A 23 4.52 15.20 -7.03
N TRP A 24 5.09 16.19 -6.41
CA TRP A 24 5.22 16.24 -4.96
C TRP A 24 4.19 17.18 -4.34
N HIS A 25 3.42 16.62 -3.42
CA HIS A 25 2.43 17.32 -2.63
C HIS A 25 2.94 17.50 -1.19
N ASP A 26 3.18 18.75 -0.79
CA ASP A 26 3.42 19.10 0.60
C ASP A 26 2.08 19.04 1.35
N CYS A 27 1.92 18.00 2.16
CA CYS A 27 0.73 17.72 2.94
C CYS A 27 0.87 18.13 4.42
N SER A 28 1.99 18.74 4.83
CA SER A 28 2.29 19.07 6.24
C SER A 28 1.25 19.99 6.89
N ALA A 29 0.56 20.82 6.10
CA ALA A 29 -0.50 21.72 6.57
C ALA A 29 -1.89 21.04 6.69
N ILE A 30 -2.03 19.76 6.33
CA ILE A 30 -3.31 19.05 6.42
C ILE A 30 -3.47 18.51 7.85
N GLY A 31 -4.13 19.28 8.71
CA GLY A 31 -4.43 18.86 10.08
C GLY A 31 -5.49 17.75 10.14
N GLY A 32 -5.45 16.91 11.20
CA GLY A 32 -6.41 15.82 11.39
C GLY A 32 -6.20 14.64 10.44
N SER A 33 -4.96 14.43 9.99
CA SER A 33 -4.56 13.41 9.01
C SER A 33 -3.68 12.30 9.60
N ARG A 34 -3.09 12.47 10.80
CA ARG A 34 -2.19 11.46 11.37
C ARG A 34 -2.97 10.35 12.06
N LEU A 35 -2.66 9.08 11.73
CA LEU A 35 -3.32 7.85 12.22
C LEU A 35 -4.80 7.75 11.84
N TYR A 36 -5.55 8.82 12.02
CA TYR A 36 -6.96 8.95 11.70
C TYR A 36 -7.18 10.08 10.71
N CYS A 37 -8.06 9.87 9.75
CA CYS A 37 -8.38 10.84 8.73
C CYS A 37 -9.70 11.55 9.04
N SER A 38 -9.63 12.83 9.40
CA SER A 38 -10.85 13.64 9.51
C SER A 38 -11.49 13.86 8.14
N ARG A 39 -12.79 14.14 8.08
CA ARG A 39 -13.49 14.43 6.81
C ARG A 39 -12.85 15.58 6.05
N ASP A 40 -12.43 16.64 6.75
CA ASP A 40 -11.76 17.79 6.14
C ASP A 40 -10.38 17.39 5.53
N ALA A 41 -9.61 16.53 6.22
CA ALA A 41 -8.37 15.99 5.70
C ALA A 41 -8.62 15.11 4.46
N GLU A 42 -9.62 14.24 4.51
CA GLU A 42 -10.00 13.36 3.42
C GLU A 42 -10.38 14.14 2.15
N GLU A 43 -11.19 15.21 2.28
CA GLU A 43 -11.56 16.07 1.17
C GLU A 43 -10.35 16.77 0.54
N LYS A 44 -9.42 17.26 1.36
CA LYS A 44 -8.18 17.89 0.87
C LYS A 44 -7.30 16.88 0.12
N ILE A 45 -7.14 15.65 0.65
CA ILE A 45 -6.37 14.59 0.01
C ILE A 45 -7.04 14.17 -1.31
N LYS A 46 -8.37 14.00 -1.33
CA LYS A 46 -9.14 13.72 -2.56
C LYS A 46 -8.93 14.80 -3.64
N ALA A 47 -8.85 16.06 -3.24
CA ALA A 47 -8.60 17.16 -4.17
C ALA A 47 -7.21 17.11 -4.82
N LEU A 48 -6.20 16.55 -4.12
CA LEU A 48 -4.86 16.33 -4.68
C LEU A 48 -4.85 15.15 -5.66
N ILE A 49 -5.58 14.08 -5.37
CA ILE A 49 -5.63 12.87 -6.20
C ILE A 49 -6.46 13.09 -7.48
N ALA A 50 -7.58 13.82 -7.39
CA ALA A 50 -8.56 13.93 -8.46
C ALA A 50 -8.00 14.35 -9.84
N PRO A 51 -7.02 15.28 -9.96
CA PRO A 51 -6.47 15.66 -11.26
C PRO A 51 -5.58 14.60 -11.91
N ALA A 52 -4.96 13.73 -11.10
CA ALA A 52 -4.00 12.72 -11.52
C ALA A 52 -4.66 11.34 -11.70
N GLY A 53 -5.67 11.03 -10.89
CA GLY A 53 -6.22 9.70 -10.76
C GLY A 53 -5.28 8.76 -9.99
N VAL A 54 -5.47 7.46 -10.15
CA VAL A 54 -4.76 6.43 -9.38
C VAL A 54 -3.64 5.73 -10.17
N SER A 55 -3.47 6.09 -11.44
CA SER A 55 -2.50 5.43 -12.32
C SER A 55 -1.10 5.98 -12.10
N GLY A 56 -0.17 5.11 -11.73
CA GLY A 56 1.22 5.46 -11.49
C GLY A 56 1.79 4.79 -10.25
N ILE A 57 2.93 5.33 -9.80
CA ILE A 57 3.61 4.91 -8.58
C ILE A 57 3.52 6.08 -7.59
N HIS A 58 2.94 5.82 -6.42
CA HIS A 58 2.65 6.85 -5.43
C HIS A 58 3.37 6.54 -4.13
N PHE A 59 4.03 7.51 -3.56
CA PHE A 59 4.65 7.40 -2.25
C PHE A 59 3.80 8.09 -1.21
N ILE A 60 3.48 7.35 -0.15
CA ILE A 60 2.65 7.81 0.95
C ILE A 60 3.51 7.74 2.21
N ASP A 61 4.04 8.81 2.67
CA ASP A 61 4.75 9.01 3.94
C ASP A 61 4.95 7.74 4.84
N SER A 62 4.77 7.83 6.14
CA SER A 62 4.82 6.70 7.07
C SER A 62 3.52 5.87 7.04
N GLY A 63 3.54 4.69 7.66
CA GLY A 63 2.37 3.85 7.85
C GLY A 63 1.19 4.54 8.55
N ASP A 64 1.43 5.65 9.28
CA ASP A 64 0.37 6.48 9.89
C ASP A 64 -0.63 7.02 8.85
N TYR A 65 -0.23 7.10 7.58
CA TYR A 65 -1.02 7.62 6.46
C TYR A 65 -1.46 6.54 5.46
N HIS A 66 -1.26 5.25 5.76
CA HIS A 66 -1.60 4.15 4.85
C HIS A 66 -3.08 4.17 4.38
N TYR A 67 -3.98 4.77 5.14
CA TYR A 67 -5.38 4.96 4.74
C TYR A 67 -5.57 5.75 3.42
N ILE A 68 -4.54 6.43 2.91
CA ILE A 68 -4.59 7.08 1.59
C ILE A 68 -4.86 6.07 0.49
N SER A 69 -4.42 4.82 0.64
CA SER A 69 -4.72 3.73 -0.28
C SER A 69 -6.24 3.50 -0.42
N LYS A 70 -7.01 3.65 0.68
CA LYS A 70 -8.49 3.64 0.60
C LYS A 70 -8.99 4.82 -0.22
N ILE A 71 -8.47 6.02 0.01
CA ILE A 71 -8.88 7.21 -0.74
C ILE A 71 -8.52 7.05 -2.23
N MET A 72 -7.36 6.47 -2.55
CA MET A 72 -6.99 6.12 -3.94
C MET A 72 -8.00 5.16 -4.56
N THR A 73 -8.31 4.06 -3.88
CA THR A 73 -9.25 3.06 -4.41
C THR A 73 -10.66 3.59 -4.60
N ASP A 74 -11.07 4.67 -3.90
CA ASP A 74 -12.36 5.34 -4.12
C ASP A 74 -12.48 5.98 -5.51
N PHE A 75 -11.36 6.25 -6.19
CA PHE A 75 -11.37 6.76 -7.57
C PHE A 75 -11.48 5.65 -8.62
N ILE A 76 -11.33 4.37 -8.25
CA ILE A 76 -11.52 3.24 -9.16
C ILE A 76 -13.03 3.00 -9.31
N LYS A 77 -13.55 3.13 -10.53
CA LYS A 77 -14.98 3.02 -10.85
C LYS A 77 -15.32 1.84 -11.77
N GLU A 78 -14.45 0.84 -11.78
CA GLU A 78 -14.59 -0.41 -12.50
C GLU A 78 -14.14 -1.58 -11.61
N PRO A 79 -14.57 -2.82 -11.87
CA PRO A 79 -14.15 -3.97 -11.07
C PRO A 79 -12.64 -4.06 -10.97
N PHE A 80 -12.11 -4.30 -9.76
CA PHE A 80 -10.67 -4.43 -9.51
C PHE A 80 -10.35 -5.40 -8.38
N THR A 81 -9.10 -5.85 -8.36
CA THR A 81 -8.48 -6.60 -7.26
C THR A 81 -7.55 -5.66 -6.48
N LEU A 82 -7.71 -5.62 -5.16
CA LEU A 82 -6.77 -4.94 -4.26
C LEU A 82 -5.76 -5.95 -3.73
N VAL A 83 -4.48 -5.70 -3.95
CA VAL A 83 -3.37 -6.46 -3.37
C VAL A 83 -2.70 -5.62 -2.30
N LEU A 84 -2.77 -6.04 -1.04
CA LEU A 84 -2.04 -5.45 0.08
C LEU A 84 -0.83 -6.31 0.40
N ILE A 85 0.37 -5.72 0.35
CA ILE A 85 1.63 -6.33 0.78
C ILE A 85 2.09 -5.59 2.03
N ASP A 86 1.95 -6.23 3.20
CA ASP A 86 2.01 -5.56 4.50
C ASP A 86 2.30 -6.58 5.60
N HIS A 87 2.88 -6.14 6.71
CA HIS A 87 2.98 -6.96 7.93
C HIS A 87 1.64 -7.03 8.67
N HIS A 88 0.82 -5.99 8.56
CA HIS A 88 -0.51 -5.85 9.19
C HIS A 88 -1.64 -6.20 8.21
N THR A 89 -2.84 -6.37 8.73
CA THR A 89 -4.02 -6.64 7.88
C THR A 89 -4.84 -5.40 7.56
N ASP A 90 -4.64 -4.32 8.31
CA ASP A 90 -5.39 -3.07 8.27
C ASP A 90 -6.92 -3.24 8.25
N MET A 91 -7.36 -4.30 8.96
CA MET A 91 -8.77 -4.67 9.11
C MET A 91 -9.26 -4.55 10.55
N GLN A 92 -8.73 -3.59 11.33
CA GLN A 92 -9.13 -3.37 12.71
C GLN A 92 -10.57 -2.83 12.79
N ASP A 93 -11.22 -3.09 13.93
CA ASP A 93 -12.49 -2.46 14.25
C ASP A 93 -12.26 -1.00 14.65
N ALA A 94 -13.22 -0.12 14.35
CA ALA A 94 -13.14 1.29 14.72
C ALA A 94 -13.01 1.44 16.24
N SER A 95 -11.87 1.93 16.71
CA SER A 95 -11.51 1.95 18.14
C SER A 95 -12.22 3.03 18.97
N LEU A 96 -12.86 4.01 18.37
CA LEU A 96 -13.47 5.16 19.06
C LEU A 96 -15.00 5.26 18.93
N GLY A 97 -15.67 4.14 18.67
CA GLY A 97 -17.15 4.11 18.57
C GLY A 97 -17.71 4.93 17.40
N GLY A 98 -16.85 5.33 16.44
CA GLY A 98 -17.18 6.11 15.27
C GLY A 98 -16.63 5.48 13.99
N ASP A 99 -17.21 5.86 12.86
CA ASP A 99 -16.85 5.38 11.54
C ASP A 99 -15.69 6.20 10.91
N ILE A 100 -14.63 6.44 11.70
CA ILE A 100 -13.47 7.25 11.27
C ILE A 100 -12.49 6.36 10.51
N LEU A 101 -12.08 6.81 9.32
CA LEU A 101 -11.01 6.21 8.53
C LEU A 101 -9.67 6.32 9.27
N SER A 102 -8.91 5.21 9.36
CA SER A 102 -7.60 5.17 10.00
C SER A 102 -6.62 4.26 9.24
N CYS A 103 -5.33 4.39 9.53
CA CYS A 103 -4.31 3.50 8.99
C CYS A 103 -4.57 2.02 9.32
N GLY A 104 -5.15 1.70 10.47
CA GLY A 104 -5.41 0.31 10.87
C GLY A 104 -6.76 -0.26 10.41
N ASN A 105 -7.67 0.52 9.78
CA ASN A 105 -9.00 0.02 9.38
C ASN A 105 -9.33 0.25 7.90
N TRP A 106 -8.42 0.81 7.13
CA TRP A 106 -8.71 1.25 5.77
C TRP A 106 -9.07 0.09 4.82
N VAL A 107 -8.43 -1.06 4.98
CA VAL A 107 -8.74 -2.27 4.18
C VAL A 107 -10.15 -2.75 4.45
N LYS A 108 -10.56 -2.79 5.72
CA LYS A 108 -11.93 -3.12 6.11
C LYS A 108 -12.94 -2.16 5.46
N LYS A 109 -12.62 -0.87 5.43
CA LYS A 109 -13.48 0.14 4.78
C LYS A 109 -13.56 -0.05 3.27
N VAL A 110 -12.46 -0.36 2.58
CA VAL A 110 -12.51 -0.69 1.15
C VAL A 110 -13.43 -1.88 0.92
N LEU A 111 -13.29 -2.93 1.72
CA LEU A 111 -14.11 -4.14 1.61
C LEU A 111 -15.61 -3.87 1.79
N GLN A 112 -15.95 -3.00 2.74
CA GLN A 112 -17.35 -2.68 3.08
C GLN A 112 -17.98 -1.63 2.16
N GLU A 113 -17.20 -0.64 1.71
CA GLU A 113 -17.72 0.57 1.08
C GLU A 113 -17.51 0.61 -0.44
N ASN A 114 -16.48 -0.08 -0.97
CA ASN A 114 -16.19 -0.01 -2.40
C ASN A 114 -16.92 -1.12 -3.19
N PRO A 115 -17.96 -0.78 -3.96
CA PRO A 115 -18.76 -1.77 -4.70
C PRO A 115 -18.00 -2.42 -5.86
N TYR A 116 -16.88 -1.84 -6.27
CA TYR A 116 -16.07 -2.32 -7.40
C TYR A 116 -15.01 -3.34 -6.97
N LEU A 117 -14.74 -3.50 -5.65
CA LEU A 117 -13.80 -4.49 -5.16
C LEU A 117 -14.29 -5.91 -5.43
N GLN A 118 -13.56 -6.66 -6.26
CA GLN A 118 -13.85 -8.07 -6.58
C GLN A 118 -13.06 -9.02 -5.69
N LYS A 119 -11.77 -8.77 -5.48
CA LYS A 119 -10.89 -9.56 -4.62
C LYS A 119 -10.03 -8.63 -3.76
N LEU A 120 -9.79 -9.10 -2.54
CA LEU A 120 -8.80 -8.57 -1.61
C LEU A 120 -7.74 -9.63 -1.41
N VAL A 121 -6.49 -9.32 -1.68
CA VAL A 121 -5.35 -10.21 -1.52
C VAL A 121 -4.45 -9.66 -0.44
N LEU A 122 -4.26 -10.40 0.64
CA LEU A 122 -3.37 -10.07 1.74
C LEU A 122 -2.08 -10.89 1.61
N ILE A 123 -0.93 -10.22 1.55
CA ILE A 123 0.37 -10.87 1.35
C ILE A 123 1.38 -10.39 2.40
N GLY A 124 2.00 -11.32 3.12
CA GLY A 124 3.11 -11.03 4.02
C GLY A 124 2.79 -11.09 5.51
N GLN A 125 1.52 -11.08 5.87
CA GLN A 125 1.07 -11.18 7.26
C GLN A 125 1.46 -12.54 7.87
N GLU A 126 1.68 -12.58 9.18
CA GLU A 126 1.84 -13.85 9.89
C GLU A 126 0.53 -14.65 9.86
N LYS A 127 0.64 -15.97 9.67
CA LYS A 127 -0.54 -16.84 9.59
C LYS A 127 -1.51 -16.67 10.76
N LYS A 128 -1.00 -16.50 11.97
CA LYS A 128 -1.85 -16.29 13.17
C LYS A 128 -2.73 -15.02 13.09
N MET A 129 -2.30 -14.00 12.33
CA MET A 129 -3.10 -12.79 12.10
C MET A 129 -4.23 -13.08 11.11
N LEU A 130 -3.91 -13.80 10.03
CA LEU A 130 -4.88 -14.19 9.00
C LEU A 130 -5.94 -15.15 9.56
N ASP A 131 -5.54 -16.14 10.36
CA ASP A 131 -6.47 -17.09 11.00
C ASP A 131 -7.54 -16.38 11.86
N LYS A 132 -7.21 -15.22 12.44
CA LYS A 132 -8.18 -14.40 13.18
C LYS A 132 -9.23 -13.75 12.27
N LEU A 133 -8.91 -13.45 11.02
CA LEU A 133 -9.86 -12.91 10.06
C LEU A 133 -10.87 -13.96 9.60
N GLN A 134 -10.46 -15.21 9.53
CA GLN A 134 -11.32 -16.32 9.11
C GLN A 134 -12.26 -16.82 10.22
N SER A 135 -12.15 -16.29 11.44
CA SER A 135 -12.96 -16.74 12.57
C SER A 135 -14.13 -15.80 12.87
N GLY A 136 -15.32 -16.37 13.08
CA GLY A 136 -16.52 -15.66 13.57
C GLY A 136 -17.14 -14.67 12.56
N ALA A 137 -17.57 -13.50 13.05
CA ALA A 137 -18.28 -12.50 12.26
C ALA A 137 -17.47 -11.94 11.08
N ARG A 138 -16.13 -11.98 11.15
CA ARG A 138 -15.24 -11.48 10.11
C ARG A 138 -15.24 -12.34 8.84
N GLN A 139 -15.50 -13.64 8.96
CA GLN A 139 -15.64 -14.50 7.78
C GLN A 139 -16.83 -14.07 6.90
N GLN A 140 -17.91 -13.57 7.51
CA GLN A 140 -19.06 -13.02 6.76
C GLN A 140 -18.74 -11.69 6.09
N GLU A 141 -17.85 -10.87 6.68
CA GLU A 141 -17.44 -9.58 6.11
C GLU A 141 -16.63 -9.75 4.82
N THR A 142 -15.84 -10.82 4.71
CA THR A 142 -14.98 -11.06 3.53
C THR A 142 -15.70 -11.71 2.36
N ASP A 143 -16.84 -12.36 2.60
CA ASP A 143 -17.80 -12.95 1.62
C ASP A 143 -17.13 -13.57 0.36
N GLY A 144 -16.13 -14.43 0.57
CA GLY A 144 -15.41 -15.10 -0.53
C GLY A 144 -14.53 -14.20 -1.40
N LYS A 145 -14.34 -12.92 -1.03
CA LYS A 145 -13.45 -11.99 -1.72
C LYS A 145 -12.00 -12.11 -1.25
N LEU A 146 -11.74 -12.66 -0.07
CA LEU A 146 -10.41 -12.69 0.54
C LEU A 146 -9.55 -13.83 0.00
N VAL A 147 -8.32 -13.47 -0.39
CA VAL A 147 -7.23 -14.41 -0.69
C VAL A 147 -6.05 -14.07 0.25
N GLU A 148 -5.50 -15.06 0.90
CA GLU A 148 -4.44 -14.90 1.89
C GLU A 148 -3.19 -15.64 1.46
N ILE A 149 -2.05 -14.94 1.54
CA ILE A 149 -0.71 -15.49 1.30
C ILE A 149 0.17 -15.09 2.46
N SER A 150 0.25 -15.95 3.47
CA SER A 150 1.03 -15.69 4.67
C SER A 150 2.53 -15.63 4.39
N TYR A 151 3.27 -14.98 5.30
CA TYR A 151 4.73 -14.95 5.22
C TYR A 151 5.34 -16.37 5.21
N GLU A 152 4.73 -17.30 5.94
CA GLU A 152 5.14 -18.71 5.96
C GLU A 152 4.96 -19.38 4.59
N GLU A 153 3.90 -19.07 3.88
CA GLU A 153 3.64 -19.59 2.52
C GLU A 153 4.61 -18.98 1.50
N LEU A 154 4.95 -17.69 1.65
CA LEU A 154 5.99 -17.03 0.84
C LEU A 154 7.33 -17.76 0.97
N LYS A 155 7.77 -18.08 2.19
CA LYS A 155 9.01 -18.84 2.45
C LYS A 155 9.01 -20.23 1.83
N ASN A 156 7.85 -20.84 1.70
CA ASN A 156 7.69 -22.18 1.14
C ASN A 156 7.48 -22.19 -0.39
N GLY A 157 7.58 -21.02 -1.06
CA GLY A 157 7.46 -20.89 -2.51
C GLY A 157 6.04 -21.02 -3.07
N LYS A 158 5.01 -21.08 -2.22
CA LYS A 158 3.60 -21.26 -2.65
C LYS A 158 2.91 -19.98 -3.15
N ALA A 159 3.51 -18.82 -2.94
CA ALA A 159 2.91 -17.54 -3.29
C ALA A 159 2.64 -17.39 -4.79
N HIS A 160 3.59 -17.81 -5.61
CA HIS A 160 3.50 -17.66 -7.06
C HIS A 160 2.29 -18.41 -7.65
N GLU A 161 2.00 -19.60 -7.16
CA GLU A 161 0.84 -20.39 -7.60
C GLU A 161 -0.46 -19.68 -7.20
N LYS A 162 -0.59 -19.26 -5.93
CA LYS A 162 -1.78 -18.55 -5.45
C LYS A 162 -2.02 -17.21 -6.15
N ILE A 163 -0.95 -16.47 -6.44
CA ILE A 163 -1.07 -15.21 -7.20
C ILE A 163 -1.61 -15.50 -8.61
N LYS A 164 -1.16 -16.54 -9.27
CA LYS A 164 -1.64 -16.92 -10.62
C LYS A 164 -3.09 -17.43 -10.67
N GLU A 165 -3.67 -17.78 -9.54
CA GLU A 165 -5.08 -18.19 -9.44
C GLU A 165 -6.04 -17.00 -9.28
N LEU A 166 -5.53 -15.76 -9.17
CA LEU A 166 -6.37 -14.57 -9.11
C LEU A 166 -7.09 -14.36 -10.47
N PRO A 167 -8.27 -13.72 -10.47
CA PRO A 167 -8.95 -13.39 -11.73
C PRO A 167 -8.09 -12.45 -12.59
N ASP A 168 -7.76 -12.86 -13.79
CA ASP A 168 -6.95 -12.09 -14.77
C ASP A 168 -7.78 -11.08 -15.58
N GLU A 169 -9.10 -11.19 -15.50
CA GLU A 169 -10.06 -10.36 -16.22
C GLU A 169 -10.25 -8.96 -15.61
N VAL A 170 -9.79 -8.74 -14.38
CA VAL A 170 -9.94 -7.47 -13.68
C VAL A 170 -8.58 -6.87 -13.33
N PRO A 171 -8.43 -5.54 -13.44
CA PRO A 171 -7.18 -4.87 -13.12
C PRO A 171 -6.82 -4.97 -11.64
N VAL A 172 -5.54 -4.80 -11.35
CA VAL A 172 -4.98 -4.90 -10.00
C VAL A 172 -4.50 -3.52 -9.53
N TYR A 173 -4.88 -3.14 -8.31
CA TYR A 173 -4.26 -2.05 -7.56
C TYR A 173 -3.40 -2.63 -6.45
N ILE A 174 -2.14 -2.19 -6.33
CA ILE A 174 -1.18 -2.71 -5.35
C ILE A 174 -0.91 -1.64 -4.29
N SER A 175 -1.03 -2.01 -3.02
CA SER A 175 -0.62 -1.18 -1.88
C SER A 175 0.48 -1.91 -1.11
N ILE A 176 1.58 -1.20 -0.84
CA ILE A 176 2.77 -1.75 -0.18
C ILE A 176 3.05 -0.94 1.09
N ASP A 177 3.00 -1.59 2.27
CA ASP A 177 3.66 -1.04 3.44
C ASP A 177 5.05 -1.66 3.60
N LYS A 178 6.07 -0.81 3.67
CA LYS A 178 7.46 -1.26 3.82
C LYS A 178 7.74 -1.91 5.19
N ASP A 179 6.80 -1.84 6.13
CA ASP A 179 6.93 -2.57 7.39
C ASP A 179 6.88 -4.10 7.22
N VAL A 180 6.40 -4.60 6.08
CA VAL A 180 6.51 -6.02 5.71
C VAL A 180 7.97 -6.47 5.57
N LEU A 181 8.88 -5.54 5.29
CA LEU A 181 10.29 -5.82 5.06
C LEU A 181 11.07 -6.00 6.36
N ASP A 182 12.17 -6.74 6.29
CA ASP A 182 13.18 -6.83 7.34
C ASP A 182 13.87 -5.46 7.53
N GLU A 183 14.24 -5.10 8.78
CA GLU A 183 14.83 -3.81 9.18
C GLU A 183 16.08 -3.38 8.37
N LYS A 184 16.74 -4.28 7.70
CA LYS A 184 17.86 -3.94 6.82
C LYS A 184 17.42 -3.33 5.48
N TYR A 185 16.14 -3.47 5.12
CA TYR A 185 15.57 -2.93 3.89
C TYR A 185 14.63 -1.76 4.13
N ALA A 186 13.95 -1.71 5.28
CA ALA A 186 13.13 -0.59 5.69
C ALA A 186 13.22 -0.39 7.21
N VAL A 187 13.08 0.83 7.69
CA VAL A 187 12.93 1.15 9.10
C VAL A 187 11.68 2.00 9.23
N THR A 188 10.66 1.47 9.88
CA THR A 188 9.37 2.13 10.04
C THR A 188 9.08 2.43 11.50
N ASN A 189 8.02 3.17 11.78
CA ASN A 189 7.54 3.44 13.14
C ASN A 189 6.50 2.40 13.62
N TRP A 190 6.29 1.33 12.85
CA TRP A 190 5.39 0.22 13.16
C TRP A 190 6.16 -1.08 13.37
N ASP A 191 5.49 -2.08 13.95
CA ASP A 191 6.07 -3.43 14.06
C ASP A 191 6.42 -3.96 12.67
N GLN A 192 7.63 -4.54 12.54
CA GLN A 192 8.14 -4.94 11.24
C GLN A 192 8.13 -6.44 11.00
N GLY A 193 7.90 -6.77 9.75
CA GLY A 193 8.00 -8.11 9.19
C GLY A 193 9.44 -8.54 8.94
N LYS A 194 9.59 -9.60 8.15
CA LYS A 194 10.89 -10.24 7.85
C LYS A 194 11.06 -10.53 6.36
N MET A 195 10.25 -9.93 5.51
CA MET A 195 10.33 -10.12 4.06
C MET A 195 11.64 -9.52 3.52
N SER A 196 12.29 -10.22 2.61
CA SER A 196 13.43 -9.64 1.90
C SER A 196 12.98 -8.82 0.71
N MET A 197 13.78 -7.81 0.31
CA MET A 197 13.51 -7.04 -0.92
C MET A 197 13.36 -7.95 -2.14
N GLY A 198 14.21 -8.96 -2.27
CA GLY A 198 14.12 -9.92 -3.38
C GLY A 198 12.83 -10.75 -3.40
N MET A 199 12.23 -11.07 -2.23
CA MET A 199 10.91 -11.71 -2.17
C MET A 199 9.82 -10.73 -2.62
N LEU A 200 9.87 -9.49 -2.18
CA LEU A 200 8.93 -8.45 -2.61
C LEU A 200 9.02 -8.22 -4.12
N GLU A 201 10.22 -8.09 -4.67
CA GLU A 201 10.42 -7.94 -6.13
C GLU A 201 9.89 -9.13 -6.93
N GLN A 202 10.03 -10.37 -6.42
CA GLN A 202 9.47 -11.56 -7.07
C GLN A 202 7.93 -11.53 -7.09
N ILE A 203 7.29 -11.13 -5.99
CA ILE A 203 5.84 -10.94 -5.91
C ILE A 203 5.40 -9.88 -6.92
N LEU A 204 6.02 -8.70 -6.87
CA LEU A 204 5.71 -7.60 -7.78
C LEU A 204 5.93 -8.00 -9.24
N LYS A 205 7.01 -8.72 -9.55
CA LYS A 205 7.26 -9.21 -10.91
C LYS A 205 6.14 -10.12 -11.39
N THR A 206 5.65 -11.04 -10.55
CA THR A 206 4.52 -11.90 -10.90
C THR A 206 3.27 -11.06 -11.16
N LEU A 207 2.93 -10.13 -10.27
CA LEU A 207 1.77 -9.28 -10.41
C LEU A 207 1.81 -8.44 -11.70
N VAL A 208 2.92 -7.76 -11.98
CA VAL A 208 3.04 -6.90 -13.17
C VAL A 208 3.18 -7.69 -14.48
N THR A 209 3.50 -8.99 -14.41
CA THR A 209 3.60 -9.84 -15.61
C THR A 209 2.27 -10.50 -15.94
N GLU A 210 1.51 -10.92 -14.94
CA GLU A 210 0.28 -11.70 -15.13
C GLU A 210 -0.97 -10.79 -15.18
N TYR A 211 -0.92 -9.57 -14.62
CA TYR A 211 -2.11 -8.71 -14.44
C TYR A 211 -1.91 -7.29 -14.99
N ASP A 212 -3.02 -6.65 -15.33
CA ASP A 212 -3.07 -5.22 -15.65
C ASP A 212 -3.03 -4.41 -14.36
N VAL A 213 -1.83 -3.90 -13.99
CA VAL A 213 -1.64 -3.11 -12.77
C VAL A 213 -1.95 -1.64 -13.05
N ILE A 214 -3.04 -1.14 -12.49
CA ILE A 214 -3.54 0.23 -12.71
C ILE A 214 -2.88 1.28 -11.84
N GLY A 215 -2.29 0.89 -10.72
CA GLY A 215 -1.57 1.79 -9.81
C GLY A 215 -0.89 1.04 -8.68
N VAL A 216 0.13 1.66 -8.13
CA VAL A 216 0.89 1.13 -6.97
C VAL A 216 1.10 2.27 -5.99
N ASP A 217 0.77 2.07 -4.72
CA ASP A 217 1.22 2.97 -3.66
C ASP A 217 2.19 2.27 -2.69
N ILE A 218 3.04 3.08 -2.05
CA ILE A 218 4.11 2.63 -1.16
C ILE A 218 4.14 3.56 0.04
N CYS A 219 3.98 3.03 1.25
CA CYS A 219 4.18 3.75 2.50
C CYS A 219 5.28 3.12 3.36
N GLY A 220 5.47 3.62 4.57
CA GLY A 220 6.44 3.10 5.54
C GLY A 220 7.73 3.89 5.59
N MET A 221 7.66 5.21 5.48
CA MET A 221 8.76 6.09 5.90
C MET A 221 8.80 6.20 7.43
N TYR A 222 9.91 6.71 7.94
CA TYR A 222 10.10 6.93 9.37
C TYR A 222 10.00 8.43 9.68
N PRO A 223 8.98 8.86 10.43
CA PRO A 223 8.84 10.26 10.80
C PRO A 223 9.91 10.67 11.83
N GLU A 224 10.28 11.96 11.86
CA GLU A 224 11.26 12.52 12.80
C GLU A 224 10.67 12.63 14.22
N GLU A 225 10.59 11.51 14.96
CA GLU A 225 10.01 11.49 16.32
C GLU A 225 11.01 11.09 17.42
N ASN A 226 12.15 10.52 17.04
CA ASN A 226 13.14 9.96 17.96
C ASN A 226 14.47 10.73 17.89
N SER A 227 15.56 10.04 18.16
CA SER A 227 16.88 10.65 18.10
C SER A 227 17.31 10.92 16.65
N LEU A 228 18.00 12.04 16.43
CA LEU A 228 18.57 12.38 15.11
C LEU A 228 19.41 11.24 14.48
N PRO A 229 20.25 10.47 15.22
CA PRO A 229 20.97 9.34 14.63
C PRO A 229 20.06 8.23 14.11
N GLU A 230 18.97 7.92 14.81
CA GLU A 230 17.99 6.91 14.38
C GLU A 230 17.24 7.39 13.14
N TYR A 231 16.78 8.63 13.14
CA TYR A 231 16.15 9.25 11.98
C TYR A 231 17.06 9.19 10.74
N LEU A 232 18.32 9.64 10.84
CA LEU A 232 19.26 9.63 9.72
C LEU A 232 19.59 8.21 9.22
N ARG A 233 19.57 7.21 10.12
CA ARG A 233 19.72 5.80 9.72
C ARG A 233 18.48 5.36 8.95
N ALA A 234 17.30 5.59 9.50
CA ALA A 234 16.02 5.20 8.89
C ALA A 234 15.82 5.88 7.54
N GLU A 235 16.06 7.20 7.46
CA GLU A 235 15.99 7.96 6.22
C GLU A 235 16.85 7.33 5.11
N ARG A 236 18.11 7.02 5.41
CA ARG A 236 19.04 6.43 4.43
C ARG A 236 18.58 5.06 3.93
N VAL A 237 18.10 4.20 4.84
CA VAL A 237 17.60 2.88 4.49
C VAL A 237 16.34 3.00 3.64
N ASN A 238 15.39 3.84 4.06
CA ASN A 238 14.10 3.99 3.40
C ASN A 238 14.21 4.64 2.02
N ILE A 239 15.04 5.67 1.87
CA ILE A 239 15.30 6.30 0.56
C ILE A 239 15.87 5.27 -0.42
N ARG A 240 16.82 4.45 0.02
CA ARG A 240 17.39 3.40 -0.83
C ARG A 240 16.33 2.39 -1.29
N SER A 241 15.46 1.98 -0.39
CA SER A 241 14.38 1.03 -0.72
C SER A 241 13.36 1.65 -1.66
N ASP A 242 12.99 2.92 -1.44
CA ASP A 242 12.09 3.64 -2.33
C ASP A 242 12.68 3.79 -3.74
N GLU A 243 13.97 4.11 -3.85
CA GLU A 243 14.67 4.18 -5.14
C GLU A 243 14.76 2.81 -5.85
N GLU A 244 14.95 1.72 -5.09
CA GLU A 244 14.99 0.36 -5.61
C GLU A 244 13.62 -0.06 -6.13
N LEU A 245 12.57 0.11 -5.34
CA LEU A 245 11.18 -0.19 -5.71
C LEU A 245 10.71 0.67 -6.89
N TYR A 246 11.00 1.97 -6.87
CA TYR A 246 10.62 2.88 -7.94
C TYR A 246 11.26 2.48 -9.27
N ARG A 247 12.58 2.22 -9.29
CA ARG A 247 13.28 1.74 -10.49
C ARG A 247 12.73 0.41 -10.99
N PHE A 248 12.47 -0.52 -10.06
CA PHE A 248 11.89 -1.82 -10.41
C PHE A 248 10.51 -1.66 -11.04
N LEU A 249 9.62 -0.89 -10.41
CA LEU A 249 8.26 -0.66 -10.90
C LEU A 249 8.25 0.12 -12.21
N GLN A 250 9.04 1.18 -12.34
CA GLN A 250 9.15 1.92 -13.60
C GLN A 250 9.56 1.02 -14.77
N LYS A 251 10.54 0.16 -14.56
CA LYS A 251 11.01 -0.75 -15.58
C LYS A 251 9.96 -1.77 -16.02
N ASN A 252 9.15 -2.26 -15.07
CA ASN A 252 8.25 -3.38 -15.32
C ASN A 252 6.81 -2.93 -15.66
N LEU A 253 6.29 -1.83 -15.09
CA LEU A 253 4.95 -1.32 -15.39
C LEU A 253 4.89 -0.63 -16.77
N PHE A 254 5.95 0.09 -17.18
CA PHE A 254 5.91 0.92 -18.39
C PHE A 254 6.46 0.24 -19.64
N CYS A 255 7.17 -0.88 -19.52
CA CYS A 255 7.55 -1.68 -20.68
C CYS A 255 6.36 -2.36 -21.37
N TRP A 256 5.25 -2.59 -20.67
CA TRP A 256 4.06 -3.24 -21.25
C TRP A 256 3.17 -2.30 -22.07
N ALA A 257 3.15 -1.00 -21.78
CA ALA A 257 2.37 -0.03 -22.54
C ALA A 257 2.85 0.17 -23.99
N SER A 258 4.03 -0.32 -24.34
CA SER A 258 4.61 -0.25 -25.70
C SER A 258 4.35 -1.49 -26.55
N HIS A 259 3.65 -2.50 -26.06
CA HIS A 259 3.41 -3.77 -26.72
C HIS A 259 1.92 -4.15 -26.87
N LYS A 260 1.02 -3.26 -26.53
CA LYS A 260 -0.43 -3.29 -26.87
C LYS A 260 -0.76 -2.07 -27.78
#